data_ba098b0e138d1d5c36dd9eee73d9c4af
#
_entry.id   ba098b0e138d1d5c36dd9eee73d9c4af
#
_cell.length_a   1.000
_cell.length_b   1.000
_cell.length_c   1.000
_cell.angle_alpha   90.00
_cell.angle_beta   90.00
_cell.angle_gamma   90.00
#
_symmetry.space_group_name_H-M   'P 1'
#
loop_
_entity.id
_entity.type
_entity.pdbx_description
1 polymer ?
#
loop_
_entity_poly.entity_id
_entity_poly.type
_entity_poly.pdbx_seq_one_letter_code
_entity_poly.pdbx_strand_id
1 'polypeptide(L)'
;MPNKTIYVSDDDLELYEQAQRLSDGNLSAAIARALRRFVELEEGRHAGYQEVTVRVGTGRARRVQRFTGLLLGEWQHPTGERRLERFRVYRSRKGHFALHITRMPDWAAWSDPETWRTAWDWDWGTGRSSKRWQERKQSGWWWGPAEETLEVTDTLEQLREKLPAEFYDTLAGDSDLPAIEELDI
;
A
#
# COMPACT_ATOMS: atom_id res chain seq x y z
N MET A 1 2.86 -10.88 44.85
CA MET A 1 2.77 -10.93 43.39
C MET A 1 2.09 -12.21 42.96
N PRO A 2 1.10 -12.21 42.07
CA PRO A 2 0.49 -13.47 41.63
C PRO A 2 1.50 -14.24 40.78
N ASN A 3 1.68 -15.52 41.09
CA ASN A 3 2.49 -16.45 40.31
C ASN A 3 1.57 -17.12 39.28
N LYS A 4 2.01 -17.19 38.02
CA LYS A 4 1.37 -18.00 36.97
C LYS A 4 2.35 -19.07 36.51
N THR A 5 1.87 -20.31 36.45
CA THR A 5 2.65 -21.44 35.95
C THR A 5 2.28 -21.67 34.50
N ILE A 6 3.29 -21.81 33.64
CA ILE A 6 3.15 -22.12 32.21
C ILE A 6 3.76 -23.50 32.00
N TYR A 7 2.99 -24.40 31.40
CA TYR A 7 3.51 -25.68 30.93
C TYR A 7 4.10 -25.50 29.53
N VAL A 8 5.34 -25.94 29.37
CA VAL A 8 6.09 -25.85 28.11
C VAL A 8 6.15 -27.26 27.52
N SER A 9 5.74 -27.41 26.26
CA SER A 9 5.91 -28.67 25.55
C SER A 9 7.39 -28.92 25.20
N ASP A 10 7.75 -30.19 24.99
CA ASP A 10 9.12 -30.54 24.60
C ASP A 10 9.51 -29.85 23.29
N ASP A 11 8.56 -29.68 22.37
CA ASP A 11 8.78 -29.00 21.08
C ASP A 11 9.08 -27.50 21.23
N ASP A 12 8.64 -26.87 22.33
CA ASP A 12 8.82 -25.45 22.59
C ASP A 12 10.04 -25.14 23.46
N LEU A 13 10.69 -26.15 24.05
CA LEU A 13 11.84 -25.96 24.96
C LEU A 13 12.96 -25.13 24.32
N GLU A 14 13.30 -25.42 23.07
CA GLU A 14 14.34 -24.69 22.35
C GLU A 14 14.01 -23.20 22.17
N LEU A 15 12.73 -22.87 21.91
CA LEU A 15 12.25 -21.49 21.80
C LEU A 15 12.41 -20.74 23.13
N TYR A 16 12.07 -21.38 24.24
CA TYR A 16 12.22 -20.80 25.57
C TYR A 16 13.68 -20.57 25.95
N GLU A 17 14.58 -21.52 25.62
CA GLU A 17 16.00 -21.35 25.81
C GLU A 17 16.58 -20.20 24.98
N GLN A 18 16.15 -20.08 23.72
CA GLN A 18 16.56 -18.96 22.88
C GLN A 18 16.05 -17.63 23.44
N ALA A 19 14.80 -17.56 23.89
CA ALA A 19 14.24 -16.36 24.50
C ALA A 19 14.98 -15.97 25.78
N GLN A 20 15.40 -16.96 26.60
CA GLN A 20 16.19 -16.74 27.81
C GLN A 20 17.57 -16.18 27.46
N ARG A 21 18.25 -16.74 26.47
CA ARG A 21 19.57 -16.24 26.03
C ARG A 21 19.48 -14.79 25.51
N LEU A 22 18.45 -14.46 24.73
CA LEU A 22 18.24 -13.12 24.16
C LEU A 22 17.76 -12.08 25.19
N SER A 23 17.38 -12.49 26.38
CA SER A 23 16.88 -11.62 27.47
C SER A 23 17.80 -11.61 28.70
N ASP A 24 19.11 -11.86 28.52
CA ASP A 24 20.10 -11.87 29.58
C ASP A 24 19.71 -12.78 30.77
N GLY A 25 19.09 -13.92 30.48
CA GLY A 25 18.62 -14.89 31.46
C GLY A 25 17.25 -14.59 32.08
N ASN A 26 16.65 -13.45 31.79
CA ASN A 26 15.35 -13.08 32.36
C ASN A 26 14.17 -13.53 31.48
N LEU A 27 13.80 -14.80 31.56
CA LEU A 27 12.71 -15.40 30.81
C LEU A 27 11.35 -14.73 31.10
N SER A 28 11.07 -14.33 32.34
CA SER A 28 9.81 -13.65 32.69
C SER A 28 9.67 -12.32 31.99
N ALA A 29 10.75 -11.56 31.85
CA ALA A 29 10.75 -10.31 31.09
C ALA A 29 10.56 -10.55 29.58
N ALA A 30 11.15 -11.63 29.05
CA ALA A 30 10.95 -12.02 27.64
C ALA A 30 9.49 -12.36 27.36
N ILE A 31 8.87 -13.21 28.18
CA ILE A 31 7.46 -13.60 28.06
C ILE A 31 6.55 -12.37 28.20
N ALA A 32 6.76 -11.49 29.18
CA ALA A 32 5.96 -10.30 29.35
C ALA A 32 6.03 -9.36 28.15
N ARG A 33 7.22 -9.23 27.53
CA ARG A 33 7.41 -8.45 26.30
C ARG A 33 6.71 -9.07 25.10
N ALA A 34 6.82 -10.39 24.95
CA ALA A 34 6.15 -11.14 23.88
C ALA A 34 4.63 -11.03 23.97
N LEU A 35 4.07 -11.18 25.18
CA LEU A 35 2.62 -11.05 25.41
C LEU A 35 2.12 -9.63 25.13
N ARG A 36 2.82 -8.59 25.57
CA ARG A 36 2.43 -7.21 25.24
C ARG A 36 2.40 -7.00 23.72
N ARG A 37 3.44 -7.45 23.03
CA ARG A 37 3.50 -7.33 21.58
C ARG A 37 2.39 -8.11 20.89
N PHE A 38 2.06 -9.29 21.37
CA PHE A 38 0.96 -10.10 20.86
C PHE A 38 -0.39 -9.38 21.03
N VAL A 39 -0.67 -8.89 22.24
CA VAL A 39 -1.91 -8.14 22.53
C VAL A 39 -2.00 -6.91 21.63
N GLU A 40 -0.94 -6.10 21.56
CA GLU A 40 -0.89 -4.94 20.67
C GLU A 40 -1.17 -5.30 19.21
N LEU A 41 -0.65 -6.41 18.71
CA LEU A 41 -0.89 -6.86 17.34
C LEU A 41 -2.33 -7.29 17.13
N GLU A 42 -2.89 -8.09 18.05
CA GLU A 42 -4.25 -8.58 17.93
C GLU A 42 -5.29 -7.45 18.08
N GLU A 43 -5.12 -6.57 19.07
CA GLU A 43 -5.96 -5.37 19.18
C GLU A 43 -5.91 -4.50 17.92
N GLY A 44 -4.72 -4.40 17.31
CA GLY A 44 -4.60 -3.69 16.05
C GLY A 44 -5.31 -4.38 14.89
N ARG A 45 -5.26 -5.71 14.82
CA ARG A 45 -6.01 -6.46 13.79
C ARG A 45 -7.51 -6.29 13.96
N HIS A 46 -8.01 -6.39 15.19
CA HIS A 46 -9.42 -6.11 15.50
C HIS A 46 -9.84 -4.68 15.15
N ALA A 47 -8.93 -3.72 15.27
CA ALA A 47 -9.15 -2.34 14.83
C ALA A 47 -8.90 -2.13 13.33
N GLY A 48 -8.75 -3.18 12.53
CA GLY A 48 -8.56 -3.12 11.09
C GLY A 48 -7.16 -2.75 10.60
N TYR A 49 -6.17 -2.61 11.51
CA TYR A 49 -4.80 -2.34 11.10
C TYR A 49 -4.14 -3.58 10.52
N GLN A 50 -3.54 -3.43 9.36
CA GLN A 50 -2.87 -4.51 8.64
C GLN A 50 -1.42 -4.13 8.31
N GLU A 51 -0.59 -5.15 8.10
CA GLU A 51 0.74 -4.93 7.55
C GLU A 51 0.62 -4.60 6.06
N VAL A 52 1.03 -3.39 5.71
CA VAL A 52 1.02 -2.88 4.35
C VAL A 52 2.43 -2.90 3.80
N THR A 53 2.61 -3.55 2.66
CA THR A 53 3.86 -3.57 1.92
C THR A 53 3.67 -2.84 0.61
N VAL A 54 4.45 -1.77 0.38
CA VAL A 54 4.42 -0.97 -0.84
C VAL A 54 5.79 -0.96 -1.50
N ARG A 55 5.81 -0.80 -2.81
CA ARG A 55 7.03 -0.59 -3.58
C ARG A 55 7.10 0.87 -3.93
N VAL A 56 8.21 1.52 -3.64
CA VAL A 56 8.40 2.96 -3.86
C VAL A 56 9.57 3.18 -4.78
N GLY A 57 9.41 4.10 -5.74
CA GLY A 57 10.43 4.45 -6.71
C GLY A 57 10.19 3.87 -8.09
N THR A 58 11.11 4.14 -9.00
CA THR A 58 11.03 3.77 -10.42
C THR A 58 12.21 2.89 -10.82
N GLY A 59 11.99 1.97 -11.76
CA GLY A 59 13.02 1.15 -12.37
C GLY A 59 13.88 0.38 -11.35
N ARG A 60 15.21 0.54 -11.44
CA ARG A 60 16.17 -0.14 -10.56
C ARG A 60 16.28 0.47 -9.15
N ALA A 61 15.73 1.67 -8.93
CA ALA A 61 15.74 2.35 -7.64
C ALA A 61 14.53 1.99 -6.76
N ARG A 62 13.76 0.97 -7.12
CA ARG A 62 12.63 0.51 -6.34
C ARG A 62 13.05 -0.01 -4.97
N ARG A 63 12.35 0.46 -3.94
CA ARG A 63 12.50 0.01 -2.55
C ARG A 63 11.19 -0.56 -2.06
N VAL A 64 11.27 -1.62 -1.28
CA VAL A 64 10.11 -2.16 -0.56
C VAL A 64 10.05 -1.47 0.80
N GLN A 65 8.92 -0.85 1.09
CA GLN A 65 8.63 -0.25 2.39
C GLN A 65 7.47 -1.00 3.03
N ARG A 66 7.56 -1.20 4.34
CA ARG A 66 6.57 -1.94 5.12
C ARG A 66 6.19 -1.13 6.35
N PHE A 67 4.90 -1.04 6.59
CA PHE A 67 4.35 -0.36 7.76
C PHE A 67 3.04 -1.00 8.19
N THR A 68 2.59 -0.72 9.40
CA THR A 68 1.26 -1.12 9.86
C THR A 68 0.33 0.07 9.73
N GLY A 69 -0.75 -0.10 8.96
CA GLY A 69 -1.71 0.96 8.66
C GLY A 69 -3.14 0.43 8.51
N LEU A 70 -4.08 1.31 8.82
CA LEU A 70 -5.49 1.16 8.52
C LEU A 70 -5.78 1.87 7.21
N LEU A 71 -6.34 1.18 6.22
CA LEU A 71 -6.76 1.81 4.97
C LEU A 71 -8.00 2.67 5.25
N LEU A 72 -7.86 3.99 5.02
CA LEU A 72 -8.96 4.94 5.17
C LEU A 72 -9.78 5.04 3.89
N GLY A 73 -9.16 4.89 2.74
CA GLY A 73 -9.84 4.92 1.46
C GLY A 73 -8.93 4.66 0.29
N GLU A 74 -9.57 4.31 -0.83
CA GLU A 74 -8.93 4.11 -2.13
C GLU A 74 -9.69 4.88 -3.20
N TRP A 75 -8.97 5.60 -4.04
CA TRP A 75 -9.51 6.34 -5.18
C TRP A 75 -8.75 6.00 -6.44
N GLN A 76 -9.47 5.85 -7.53
CA GLN A 76 -8.86 5.60 -8.84
C GLN A 76 -9.50 6.52 -9.87
N HIS A 77 -8.68 7.11 -10.72
CA HIS A 77 -9.19 7.82 -11.88
C HIS A 77 -8.26 7.65 -13.08
N PRO A 78 -8.84 7.59 -14.29
CA PRO A 78 -8.05 7.61 -15.50
C PRO A 78 -7.48 9.01 -15.73
N THR A 79 -6.19 9.11 -16.00
CA THR A 79 -5.59 10.35 -16.50
C THR A 79 -5.75 10.40 -18.01
N GLY A 80 -5.85 11.62 -18.59
CA GLY A 80 -6.03 11.80 -20.03
C GLY A 80 -4.94 11.20 -20.94
N GLU A 81 -3.90 10.61 -20.33
CA GLU A 81 -2.76 9.99 -20.99
C GLU A 81 -2.85 8.46 -21.08
N ARG A 82 -4.02 7.86 -20.95
CA ARG A 82 -4.20 6.39 -20.88
C ARG A 82 -3.46 5.75 -19.71
N ARG A 83 -3.34 6.45 -18.61
CA ARG A 83 -2.80 5.97 -17.34
C ARG A 83 -3.88 6.03 -16.29
N LEU A 84 -3.79 5.10 -15.35
CA LEU A 84 -4.63 5.05 -14.17
C LEU A 84 -3.81 5.51 -12.98
N GLU A 85 -4.31 6.50 -12.27
CA GLU A 85 -3.77 6.87 -10.96
C GLU A 85 -4.64 6.27 -9.87
N ARG A 86 -3.98 5.59 -8.94
CA ARG A 86 -4.60 5.02 -7.75
C ARG A 86 -4.01 5.67 -6.52
N PHE A 87 -4.87 6.24 -5.71
CA PHE A 87 -4.54 6.85 -4.42
C PHE A 87 -5.04 5.93 -3.32
N ARG A 88 -4.19 5.64 -2.34
CA ARG A 88 -4.55 4.93 -1.12
C ARG A 88 -4.07 5.73 0.07
N VAL A 89 -4.97 6.04 0.98
CA VAL A 89 -4.63 6.74 2.21
C VAL A 89 -4.77 5.79 3.37
N TYR A 90 -3.70 5.70 4.16
CA TYR A 90 -3.63 4.86 5.34
C TYR A 90 -3.41 5.72 6.58
N ARG A 91 -3.92 5.28 7.71
CA ARG A 91 -3.62 5.84 9.03
C ARG A 91 -2.73 4.87 9.79
N SER A 92 -1.59 5.34 10.28
CA SER A 92 -0.70 4.54 11.13
C SER A 92 -1.22 4.51 12.57
N ARG A 93 -0.78 3.55 13.38
CA ARG A 93 -1.09 3.50 14.81
C ARG A 93 -0.60 4.72 15.60
N LYS A 94 0.41 5.42 15.10
CA LYS A 94 0.93 6.64 15.68
C LYS A 94 0.15 7.90 15.29
N GLY A 95 -0.92 7.73 14.49
CA GLY A 95 -1.75 8.83 14.02
C GLY A 95 -1.27 9.52 12.74
N HIS A 96 -0.11 9.14 12.19
CA HIS A 96 0.35 9.70 10.91
C HIS A 96 -0.45 9.13 9.73
N PHE A 97 -0.55 9.89 8.67
CA PHE A 97 -1.18 9.50 7.43
C PHE A 97 -0.12 9.10 6.39
N ALA A 98 -0.38 8.05 5.64
CA ALA A 98 0.49 7.60 4.56
C ALA A 98 -0.30 7.58 3.25
N LEU A 99 0.11 8.40 2.30
CA LEU A 99 -0.44 8.46 0.96
C LEU A 99 0.43 7.63 0.02
N HIS A 100 -0.16 6.57 -0.52
CA HIS A 100 0.45 5.74 -1.55
C HIS A 100 -0.20 6.03 -2.89
N ILE A 101 0.56 6.54 -3.84
CA ILE A 101 0.12 6.81 -5.20
C ILE A 101 0.78 5.81 -6.13
N THR A 102 -0.03 5.13 -6.93
CA THR A 102 0.42 4.22 -7.98
C THR A 102 -0.05 4.74 -9.33
N ARG A 103 0.89 4.97 -10.24
CA ARG A 103 0.62 5.33 -11.64
C ARG A 103 0.91 4.13 -12.52
N MET A 104 -0.11 3.60 -13.16
CA MET A 104 -0.01 2.42 -14.02
C MET A 104 -0.67 2.67 -15.37
N PRO A 105 -0.33 1.89 -16.43
CA PRO A 105 -1.09 1.92 -17.66
C PRO A 105 -2.55 1.54 -17.41
N ASP A 106 -3.47 2.25 -18.05
CA ASP A 106 -4.89 1.91 -18.01
C ASP A 106 -5.18 0.77 -18.98
N TRP A 107 -5.18 -0.45 -18.46
CA TRP A 107 -5.44 -1.65 -19.26
C TRP A 107 -6.89 -1.75 -19.73
N ALA A 108 -7.84 -1.11 -19.06
CA ALA A 108 -9.23 -1.09 -19.48
C ALA A 108 -9.42 -0.26 -20.76
N ALA A 109 -8.71 0.87 -20.85
CA ALA A 109 -8.68 1.68 -22.08
C ALA A 109 -8.10 0.93 -23.29
N TRP A 110 -7.29 -0.11 -23.05
CA TRP A 110 -6.73 -0.98 -24.10
C TRP A 110 -7.67 -2.09 -24.55
N SER A 111 -8.68 -2.41 -23.77
CA SER A 111 -9.70 -3.41 -24.11
C SER A 111 -10.75 -2.88 -25.09
N ASP A 112 -10.79 -1.56 -25.29
CA ASP A 112 -11.70 -0.90 -26.22
C ASP A 112 -11.25 -1.12 -27.69
N PRO A 113 -12.08 -1.73 -28.56
CA PRO A 113 -11.76 -1.95 -29.96
C PRO A 113 -11.41 -0.67 -30.75
N GLU A 114 -12.01 0.48 -30.41
CA GLU A 114 -11.70 1.77 -31.03
C GLU A 114 -10.28 2.23 -30.68
N THR A 115 -9.83 1.94 -29.48
CA THR A 115 -8.46 2.22 -29.03
C THR A 115 -7.45 1.44 -29.85
N TRP A 116 -7.73 0.17 -30.15
CA TRP A 116 -6.89 -0.64 -31.03
C TRP A 116 -6.89 -0.11 -32.46
N ARG A 117 -8.05 0.27 -33.00
CA ARG A 117 -8.14 0.79 -34.35
C ARG A 117 -7.28 2.03 -34.55
N THR A 118 -7.29 2.96 -33.61
CA THR A 118 -6.45 4.17 -33.65
C THR A 118 -4.99 3.93 -33.32
N ALA A 119 -4.67 2.91 -32.52
CA ALA A 119 -3.29 2.51 -32.22
C ALA A 119 -2.63 1.76 -33.38
N TRP A 120 -3.46 1.04 -34.18
CA TRP A 120 -3.05 0.21 -35.31
C TRP A 120 -3.47 0.83 -36.65
N ASP A 121 -3.73 2.14 -36.70
CA ASP A 121 -3.87 2.84 -37.96
C ASP A 121 -2.52 2.84 -38.69
N TRP A 122 -2.20 1.62 -39.12
CA TRP A 122 -1.05 1.29 -39.91
C TRP A 122 -1.42 1.61 -41.35
N ASP A 123 -0.94 2.73 -41.81
CA ASP A 123 -0.98 3.04 -43.22
C ASP A 123 -0.11 2.01 -44.00
N TRP A 124 -0.78 0.93 -44.41
CA TRP A 124 -0.21 -0.13 -45.23
C TRP A 124 0.22 0.38 -46.61
N GLY A 125 -0.12 1.62 -46.98
CA GLY A 125 0.05 2.16 -48.32
C GLY A 125 1.38 2.88 -48.61
N THR A 126 2.08 3.42 -47.63
CA THR A 126 3.17 4.35 -47.91
C THR A 126 4.56 3.92 -47.42
N GLY A 127 4.72 2.86 -46.69
CA GLY A 127 6.04 2.33 -46.25
C GLY A 127 6.89 3.31 -45.40
N ARG A 128 6.34 4.48 -45.07
CA ARG A 128 7.00 5.45 -44.21
C ARG A 128 6.69 5.17 -42.75
N SER A 129 7.64 4.53 -42.08
CA SER A 129 7.62 4.53 -40.62
C SER A 129 7.61 5.99 -40.15
N SER A 130 6.48 6.46 -39.69
CA SER A 130 6.34 7.87 -39.30
C SER A 130 7.34 8.16 -38.17
N LYS A 131 8.01 9.33 -38.25
CA LYS A 131 8.86 9.87 -37.17
C LYS A 131 8.18 9.78 -35.78
N ARG A 132 6.87 9.78 -35.76
CA ARG A 132 6.01 9.58 -34.61
C ARG A 132 6.27 8.27 -33.84
N TRP A 133 6.67 7.18 -34.52
CA TRP A 133 7.05 5.92 -33.89
C TRP A 133 8.38 5.98 -33.18
N GLN A 134 9.35 6.70 -33.76
CA GLN A 134 10.66 6.89 -33.14
C GLN A 134 10.58 7.82 -31.92
N GLU A 135 9.77 8.88 -32.00
CA GLU A 135 9.50 9.77 -30.88
C GLU A 135 8.76 9.05 -29.74
N ARG A 136 7.80 8.18 -30.06
CA ARG A 136 7.10 7.35 -29.08
C ARG A 136 8.02 6.32 -28.41
N LYS A 137 8.97 5.72 -29.14
CA LYS A 137 9.97 4.81 -28.53
C LYS A 137 10.92 5.54 -27.58
N GLN A 138 11.25 6.78 -27.87
CA GLN A 138 12.11 7.59 -27.00
C GLN A 138 11.39 8.05 -25.72
N SER A 139 10.09 8.24 -25.76
CA SER A 139 9.33 8.68 -24.59
C SER A 139 9.06 7.58 -23.55
N GLY A 140 9.39 6.30 -23.85
CA GLY A 140 9.23 5.20 -22.89
C GLY A 140 7.79 4.94 -22.40
N TRP A 141 6.82 5.52 -23.04
CA TRP A 141 5.44 5.72 -22.57
C TRP A 141 4.57 4.47 -22.55
N TRP A 142 4.92 3.45 -23.31
CA TRP A 142 4.03 2.32 -23.56
C TRP A 142 4.09 1.21 -22.51
N TRP A 143 5.26 1.05 -21.88
CA TRP A 143 5.53 -0.07 -20.99
C TRP A 143 6.33 0.38 -19.76
N GLY A 144 6.25 1.65 -19.41
CA GLY A 144 6.92 2.14 -18.22
C GLY A 144 6.45 1.34 -17.01
N PRO A 145 7.38 0.90 -16.14
CA PRO A 145 7.01 0.25 -14.89
C PRO A 145 6.08 1.17 -14.11
N ALA A 146 5.11 0.61 -13.39
CA ALA A 146 4.29 1.38 -12.48
C ALA A 146 5.19 2.26 -11.60
N GLU A 147 4.88 3.54 -11.54
CA GLU A 147 5.54 4.47 -10.63
C GLU A 147 4.76 4.44 -9.32
N GLU A 148 5.48 4.22 -8.24
CA GLU A 148 4.86 4.17 -6.92
C GLU A 148 5.56 5.16 -6.00
N THR A 149 4.80 6.00 -5.33
CA THR A 149 5.29 6.97 -4.35
C THR A 149 4.57 6.75 -3.03
N LEU A 150 5.30 6.90 -1.92
CA LEU A 150 4.75 6.89 -0.58
C LEU A 150 5.18 8.17 0.12
N GLU A 151 4.21 8.86 0.65
CA GLU A 151 4.43 10.07 1.44
C GLU A 151 3.77 9.91 2.80
N VAL A 152 4.45 10.35 3.84
CA VAL A 152 3.95 10.29 5.22
C VAL A 152 3.81 11.71 5.75
N THR A 153 2.64 12.00 6.32
CA THR A 153 2.30 13.31 6.88
C THR A 153 1.69 13.15 8.27
N ASP A 154 1.72 14.21 9.05
CA ASP A 154 1.17 14.20 10.41
C ASP A 154 -0.34 14.44 10.43
N THR A 155 -0.86 15.14 9.43
CA THR A 155 -2.29 15.49 9.35
C THR A 155 -2.87 15.19 7.97
N LEU A 156 -4.17 14.92 7.91
CA LEU A 156 -4.89 14.72 6.66
C LEU A 156 -4.90 15.98 5.80
N GLU A 157 -4.91 17.16 6.43
CA GLU A 157 -4.90 18.45 5.72
C GLU A 157 -3.66 18.64 4.84
N GLN A 158 -2.51 18.12 5.24
CA GLN A 158 -1.29 18.18 4.44
C GLN A 158 -1.38 17.38 3.14
N LEU A 159 -2.33 16.45 3.06
CA LEU A 159 -2.60 15.67 1.84
C LEU A 159 -3.59 16.35 0.90
N ARG A 160 -4.27 17.43 1.33
CA ARG A 160 -5.33 18.09 0.56
C ARG A 160 -4.90 18.53 -0.84
N GLU A 161 -3.69 19.08 -0.96
CA GLU A 161 -3.18 19.54 -2.25
C GLU A 161 -2.74 18.40 -3.19
N LYS A 162 -2.61 17.18 -2.66
CA LYS A 162 -2.11 16.00 -3.38
C LYS A 162 -3.19 15.01 -3.72
N LEU A 163 -4.34 15.15 -3.12
CA LEU A 163 -5.50 14.30 -3.35
C LEU A 163 -6.50 14.99 -4.29
N PRO A 164 -7.22 14.22 -5.11
CA PRO A 164 -8.43 14.73 -5.76
C PRO A 164 -9.39 15.31 -4.72
N ALA A 165 -10.01 16.46 -5.02
CA ALA A 165 -10.86 17.16 -4.05
C ALA A 165 -12.00 16.27 -3.52
N GLU A 166 -12.68 15.54 -4.42
CA GLU A 166 -13.76 14.62 -4.05
C GLU A 166 -13.30 13.51 -3.11
N PHE A 167 -12.09 12.99 -3.32
CA PHE A 167 -11.53 11.95 -2.44
C PHE A 167 -11.15 12.52 -1.08
N TYR A 168 -10.56 13.72 -1.05
CA TYR A 168 -10.25 14.39 0.21
C TYR A 168 -11.53 14.68 1.02
N ASP A 169 -12.57 15.18 0.37
CA ASP A 169 -13.84 15.49 1.03
C ASP A 169 -14.51 14.23 1.60
N THR A 170 -14.42 13.11 0.88
CA THR A 170 -14.86 11.80 1.39
C THR A 170 -14.10 11.40 2.64
N LEU A 171 -12.77 11.47 2.63
CA LEU A 171 -11.94 11.11 3.77
C LEU A 171 -12.15 12.05 4.98
N ALA A 172 -12.38 13.33 4.72
CA ALA A 172 -12.63 14.32 5.78
C ALA A 172 -14.04 14.19 6.38
N GLY A 173 -15.04 13.78 5.57
CA GLY A 173 -16.40 13.52 6.01
C GLY A 173 -16.58 12.23 6.80
N ASP A 174 -15.75 11.22 6.51
CA ASP A 174 -15.80 9.87 7.11
C ASP A 174 -15.03 9.77 8.44
N SER A 175 -14.58 10.88 8.98
CA SER A 175 -13.73 10.89 10.20
C SER A 175 -14.38 10.23 11.42
N ASP A 176 -15.70 10.04 11.41
CA ASP A 176 -16.50 9.47 12.51
C ASP A 176 -17.07 8.07 12.21
N LEU A 177 -16.91 7.54 10.99
CA LEU A 177 -17.40 6.21 10.66
C LEU A 177 -16.39 5.13 11.08
N PRO A 178 -16.87 3.97 11.58
CA PRO A 178 -15.99 2.84 11.86
C PRO A 178 -15.33 2.41 10.55
N ALA A 179 -14.02 2.19 10.60
CA ALA A 179 -13.21 1.82 9.43
C ALA A 179 -13.60 0.48 8.79
N ILE A 180 -14.45 -0.29 9.45
CA ILE A 180 -15.00 -1.57 9.01
C ILE A 180 -16.47 -1.60 9.39
N GLU A 181 -17.34 -1.67 8.41
CA GLU A 181 -18.74 -2.01 8.58
C GLU A 181 -18.86 -3.53 8.46
N GLU A 182 -19.20 -4.22 9.55
CA GLU A 182 -19.55 -5.63 9.50
C GLU A 182 -20.98 -5.75 8.96
N LEU A 183 -21.08 -6.22 7.72
CA LEU A 183 -22.37 -6.56 7.11
C LEU A 183 -22.77 -7.96 7.57
N ASP A 184 -23.88 -8.07 8.28
CA ASP A 184 -24.51 -9.35 8.64
C ASP A 184 -25.33 -9.84 7.44
N ILE A 185 -24.70 -10.67 6.58
CA ILE A 185 -25.29 -11.30 5.38
C ILE A 185 -25.33 -12.80 5.49
#